data_691a536737336b201df2d9ead5d3ef9d
#
_entry.id   691a536737336b201df2d9ead5d3ef9d
#
_cell.length_a   1.000
_cell.length_b   1.000
_cell.length_c   1.000
_cell.angle_alpha   90.00
_cell.angle_beta   90.00
_cell.angle_gamma   90.00
#
_symmetry.space_group_name_H-M   'P 1'
#
loop_
_entity.id
_entity.type
_entity.pdbx_description
1 polymer ?
#
loop_
_entity_poly.entity_id
_entity_poly.type
_entity_poly.pdbx_seq_one_letter_code
_entity_poly.pdbx_strand_id
1 'polypeptide(L)'
;MPAPRSPEDLLTTELKEIYSAERQLTRALPKLQKQVASERLREMLNKRRDQGTALIEQLDEIFEEMEVSKGRIKNVAAEGLLEDMNQHVEEIKQEKLLDPVLLASLQKVEHYCIAAWGTAASMGRLMGQQTVVKTMEKVLEEGKQFDSELTELAEQEVNPAMLGEGEEDGEEGDGGKRAGKGNRRK
;
A
#
# COMPACT_ATOMS: atom_id res chain seq x y z
N MET A 1 18.77 -7.53 17.93
CA MET A 1 20.15 -7.32 17.43
C MET A 1 20.94 -6.47 18.40
N PRO A 2 22.27 -6.58 18.45
CA PRO A 2 23.07 -5.57 19.12
C PRO A 2 22.85 -4.22 18.43
N ALA A 3 22.88 -3.14 19.22
CA ALA A 3 22.77 -1.80 18.66
C ALA A 3 23.92 -1.50 17.67
N PRO A 4 23.65 -0.80 16.55
CA PRO A 4 24.70 -0.37 15.63
C PRO A 4 25.80 0.42 16.35
N ARG A 5 27.06 0.15 16.03
CA ARG A 5 28.23 0.78 16.67
C ARG A 5 29.05 1.61 15.71
N SER A 6 28.76 1.54 14.42
CA SER A 6 29.41 2.32 13.37
C SER A 6 28.37 2.81 12.33
N PRO A 7 28.71 3.78 11.49
CA PRO A 7 27.87 4.17 10.35
C PRO A 7 27.57 3.00 9.40
N GLU A 8 28.53 2.11 9.20
CA GLU A 8 28.39 0.92 8.34
C GLU A 8 27.41 -0.09 8.96
N ASP A 9 27.46 -0.29 10.29
CA ASP A 9 26.50 -1.12 11.02
C ASP A 9 25.08 -0.54 10.88
N LEU A 10 24.94 0.79 10.92
CA LEU A 10 23.65 1.46 10.80
C LEU A 10 23.09 1.28 9.39
N LEU A 11 23.86 1.52 8.34
CA LEU A 11 23.44 1.28 6.95
C LEU A 11 23.06 -0.19 6.74
N THR A 12 23.91 -1.11 7.22
CA THR A 12 23.64 -2.55 7.11
C THR A 12 22.34 -2.93 7.81
N THR A 13 22.04 -2.31 8.96
CA THR A 13 20.78 -2.54 9.69
C THR A 13 19.59 -2.05 8.87
N GLU A 14 19.67 -0.83 8.33
CA GLU A 14 18.62 -0.24 7.48
C GLU A 14 18.34 -1.13 6.25
N LEU A 15 19.39 -1.56 5.54
CA LEU A 15 19.22 -2.46 4.39
C LEU A 15 18.56 -3.80 4.77
N LYS A 16 18.89 -4.37 5.92
CA LYS A 16 18.26 -5.59 6.43
C LYS A 16 16.79 -5.38 6.80
N GLU A 17 16.45 -4.22 7.35
CA GLU A 17 15.06 -3.87 7.63
C GLU A 17 14.26 -3.69 6.35
N ILE A 18 14.81 -3.02 5.32
CA ILE A 18 14.22 -2.92 3.99
C ILE A 18 14.00 -4.31 3.38
N TYR A 19 15.01 -5.16 3.41
CA TYR A 19 14.93 -6.54 2.92
C TYR A 19 13.80 -7.33 3.61
N SER A 20 13.68 -7.18 4.92
CA SER A 20 12.61 -7.82 5.69
C SER A 20 11.23 -7.27 5.33
N ALA A 21 11.09 -5.95 5.18
CA ALA A 21 9.83 -5.31 4.79
C ALA A 21 9.37 -5.78 3.42
N GLU A 22 10.26 -5.76 2.42
CA GLU A 22 9.94 -6.21 1.06
C GLU A 22 9.54 -7.68 1.01
N ARG A 23 10.21 -8.55 1.76
CA ARG A 23 9.82 -9.96 1.87
C ARG A 23 8.47 -10.17 2.53
N GLN A 24 8.10 -9.35 3.49
CA GLN A 24 6.78 -9.42 4.13
C GLN A 24 5.71 -8.94 3.15
N LEU A 25 5.94 -7.81 2.49
CA LEU A 25 5.01 -7.23 1.52
C LEU A 25 4.78 -8.17 0.32
N THR A 26 5.85 -8.64 -0.33
CA THR A 26 5.74 -9.55 -1.50
C THR A 26 5.01 -10.85 -1.19
N ARG A 27 5.04 -11.32 0.06
CA ARG A 27 4.26 -12.48 0.51
C ARG A 27 2.79 -12.16 0.78
N ALA A 28 2.49 -10.93 1.22
CA ALA A 28 1.12 -10.51 1.52
C ALA A 28 0.31 -10.19 0.25
N LEU A 29 0.94 -9.55 -0.74
CA LEU A 29 0.29 -9.06 -1.96
C LEU A 29 -0.55 -10.11 -2.71
N PRO A 30 -0.14 -11.38 -2.90
CA PRO A 30 -0.97 -12.37 -3.60
C PRO A 30 -2.30 -12.71 -2.89
N LYS A 31 -2.36 -12.57 -1.56
CA LYS A 31 -3.61 -12.75 -0.81
C LYS A 31 -4.53 -11.56 -1.04
N LEU A 32 -3.99 -10.34 -1.01
CA LEU A 32 -4.74 -9.11 -1.23
C LEU A 32 -5.33 -9.03 -2.64
N GLN A 33 -4.57 -9.42 -3.65
CA GLN A 33 -5.03 -9.47 -5.06
C GLN A 33 -6.31 -10.28 -5.28
N LYS A 34 -6.53 -11.30 -4.47
CA LYS A 34 -7.74 -12.13 -4.54
C LYS A 34 -8.97 -11.48 -3.94
N GLN A 35 -8.79 -10.39 -3.22
CA GLN A 35 -9.83 -9.70 -2.46
C GLN A 35 -10.30 -8.43 -3.14
N VAL A 36 -9.48 -7.83 -4.02
CA VAL A 36 -9.84 -6.60 -4.73
C VAL A 36 -10.81 -6.87 -5.87
N ALA A 37 -11.81 -6.01 -6.01
CA ALA A 37 -12.74 -6.01 -7.13
C ALA A 37 -12.18 -5.26 -8.34
N SER A 38 -11.51 -4.11 -8.12
CA SER A 38 -10.89 -3.31 -9.19
C SER A 38 -9.78 -4.08 -9.88
N GLU A 39 -9.93 -4.29 -11.20
CA GLU A 39 -8.90 -4.92 -12.03
C GLU A 39 -7.62 -4.08 -12.08
N ARG A 40 -7.75 -2.75 -12.18
CA ARG A 40 -6.61 -1.83 -12.18
C ARG A 40 -5.82 -1.92 -10.87
N LEU A 41 -6.50 -1.96 -9.72
CA LEU A 41 -5.82 -2.16 -8.43
C LEU A 41 -5.12 -3.52 -8.37
N ARG A 42 -5.73 -4.58 -8.91
CA ARG A 42 -5.12 -5.92 -8.99
C ARG A 42 -3.85 -5.93 -9.82
N GLU A 43 -3.85 -5.26 -10.96
CA GLU A 43 -2.66 -5.10 -11.81
C GLU A 43 -1.56 -4.31 -11.09
N MET A 44 -1.91 -3.25 -10.39
CA MET A 44 -0.96 -2.47 -9.57
C MET A 44 -0.33 -3.31 -8.46
N LEU A 45 -1.11 -4.14 -7.76
CA LEU A 45 -0.59 -5.07 -6.75
C LEU A 45 0.39 -6.09 -7.36
N ASN A 46 0.13 -6.58 -8.58
CA ASN A 46 1.07 -7.44 -9.31
C ASN A 46 2.37 -6.71 -9.64
N LYS A 47 2.29 -5.50 -10.21
CA LYS A 47 3.45 -4.65 -10.52
C LYS A 47 4.30 -4.43 -9.27
N ARG A 48 3.69 -4.06 -8.14
CA ARG A 48 4.39 -3.82 -6.87
C ARG A 48 5.07 -5.07 -6.32
N ARG A 49 4.44 -6.24 -6.45
CA ARG A 49 5.04 -7.52 -6.07
C ARG A 49 6.29 -7.81 -6.87
N ASP A 50 6.23 -7.61 -8.19
CA ASP A 50 7.35 -7.91 -9.09
C ASP A 50 8.52 -6.92 -8.84
N GLN A 51 8.24 -5.63 -8.56
CA GLN A 51 9.22 -4.65 -8.12
C GLN A 51 9.89 -5.07 -6.81
N GLY A 52 9.11 -5.48 -5.80
CA GLY A 52 9.64 -5.95 -4.51
C GLY A 52 10.49 -7.20 -4.64
N THR A 53 10.12 -8.12 -5.53
CA THR A 53 10.93 -9.32 -5.82
C THR A 53 12.28 -8.93 -6.43
N ALA A 54 12.30 -8.03 -7.41
CA ALA A 54 13.53 -7.55 -8.03
C ALA A 54 14.41 -6.79 -7.01
N LEU A 55 13.81 -6.00 -6.11
CA LEU A 55 14.58 -5.33 -5.06
C LEU A 55 15.20 -6.30 -4.07
N ILE A 56 14.50 -7.38 -3.70
CA ILE A 56 15.03 -8.43 -2.82
C ILE A 56 16.27 -9.06 -3.45
N GLU A 57 16.25 -9.36 -4.75
CA GLU A 57 17.41 -9.92 -5.49
C GLU A 57 18.59 -8.93 -5.51
N GLN A 58 18.33 -7.65 -5.77
CA GLN A 58 19.35 -6.61 -5.75
C GLN A 58 19.96 -6.41 -4.35
N LEU A 59 19.14 -6.53 -3.30
CA LEU A 59 19.64 -6.47 -1.92
C LEU A 59 20.48 -7.69 -1.56
N ASP A 60 20.17 -8.87 -2.09
CA ASP A 60 21.01 -10.05 -1.93
C ASP A 60 22.41 -9.82 -2.55
N GLU A 61 22.50 -9.24 -3.76
CA GLU A 61 23.77 -8.85 -4.39
C GLU A 61 24.54 -7.79 -3.57
N ILE A 62 23.83 -6.79 -3.04
CA ILE A 62 24.45 -5.76 -2.17
C ILE A 62 25.04 -6.38 -0.90
N PHE A 63 24.33 -7.32 -0.25
CA PHE A 63 24.88 -7.99 0.94
C PHE A 63 26.10 -8.84 0.62
N GLU A 64 26.15 -9.47 -0.55
CA GLU A 64 27.32 -10.20 -1.02
C GLU A 64 28.49 -9.25 -1.29
N GLU A 65 28.27 -8.13 -2.00
CA GLU A 65 29.30 -7.11 -2.28
C GLU A 65 29.87 -6.49 -0.99
N MET A 66 29.00 -6.24 0.00
CA MET A 66 29.41 -5.71 1.30
C MET A 66 30.04 -6.75 2.23
N GLU A 67 30.09 -8.02 1.85
CA GLU A 67 30.53 -9.15 2.67
C GLU A 67 29.80 -9.26 4.02
N VAL A 68 28.50 -8.88 4.06
CA VAL A 68 27.69 -8.91 5.26
C VAL A 68 26.57 -9.95 5.16
N SER A 69 26.30 -10.62 6.27
CA SER A 69 25.16 -11.54 6.35
C SER A 69 23.85 -10.76 6.39
N LYS A 70 22.87 -11.11 5.54
CA LYS A 70 21.51 -10.58 5.59
C LYS A 70 20.77 -10.88 6.90
N GLY A 71 21.20 -11.88 7.64
CA GLY A 71 20.66 -12.22 8.96
C GLY A 71 19.17 -12.59 8.94
N ARG A 72 18.54 -12.53 10.11
CA ARG A 72 17.10 -12.80 10.29
C ARG A 72 16.44 -11.66 11.05
N ILE A 73 16.46 -10.46 10.46
CA ILE A 73 15.74 -9.32 11.05
C ILE A 73 14.27 -9.43 10.66
N LYS A 74 13.41 -9.11 11.61
CA LYS A 74 11.99 -8.92 11.38
C LYS A 74 11.70 -7.41 11.45
N ASN A 75 11.24 -6.83 10.37
CA ASN A 75 10.80 -5.45 10.37
C ASN A 75 9.41 -5.37 11.03
N VAL A 76 9.39 -4.84 12.25
CA VAL A 76 8.17 -4.75 13.08
C VAL A 76 7.20 -3.70 12.55
N ALA A 77 7.72 -2.61 11.96
CA ALA A 77 6.87 -1.56 11.40
C ALA A 77 6.09 -2.07 10.17
N ALA A 78 6.78 -2.73 9.25
CA ALA A 78 6.13 -3.36 8.09
C ALA A 78 5.13 -4.45 8.52
N GLU A 79 5.48 -5.27 9.51
CA GLU A 79 4.56 -6.26 10.07
C GLU A 79 3.30 -5.61 10.60
N GLY A 80 3.44 -4.56 11.43
CA GLY A 80 2.28 -3.86 12.01
C GLY A 80 1.38 -3.23 10.95
N LEU A 81 1.96 -2.62 9.90
CA LEU A 81 1.19 -2.05 8.79
C LEU A 81 0.42 -3.11 8.01
N LEU A 82 1.04 -4.28 7.78
CA LEU A 82 0.38 -5.39 7.09
C LEU A 82 -0.66 -6.08 7.96
N GLU A 83 -0.46 -6.13 9.27
CA GLU A 83 -1.43 -6.64 10.24
C GLU A 83 -2.66 -5.72 10.30
N ASP A 84 -2.46 -4.39 10.41
CA ASP A 84 -3.51 -3.36 10.34
C ASP A 84 -4.34 -3.50 9.06
N MET A 85 -3.66 -3.64 7.91
CA MET A 85 -4.33 -3.89 6.62
C MET A 85 -5.18 -5.17 6.64
N ASN A 86 -4.63 -6.29 7.11
CA ASN A 86 -5.38 -7.55 7.18
C ASN A 86 -6.59 -7.44 8.12
N GLN A 87 -6.46 -6.79 9.27
CA GLN A 87 -7.54 -6.57 10.21
C GLN A 87 -8.68 -5.76 9.57
N HIS A 88 -8.36 -4.64 8.91
CA HIS A 88 -9.36 -3.84 8.19
C HIS A 88 -10.13 -4.66 7.14
N VAL A 89 -9.41 -5.48 6.36
CA VAL A 89 -10.02 -6.36 5.36
C VAL A 89 -10.95 -7.39 5.97
N GLU A 90 -10.63 -7.94 7.14
CA GLU A 90 -11.47 -8.92 7.84
C GLU A 90 -12.70 -8.28 8.48
N GLU A 91 -12.61 -7.04 8.93
CA GLU A 91 -13.71 -6.31 9.56
C GLU A 91 -14.74 -5.76 8.56
N ILE A 92 -14.31 -5.42 7.35
CA ILE A 92 -15.20 -4.86 6.32
C ILE A 92 -16.09 -5.95 5.75
N LYS A 93 -17.42 -5.71 5.82
CA LYS A 93 -18.43 -6.62 5.29
C LYS A 93 -19.06 -6.13 3.98
N GLN A 94 -18.91 -4.86 3.66
CA GLN A 94 -19.43 -4.26 2.43
C GLN A 94 -18.36 -4.30 1.35
N GLU A 95 -18.59 -5.08 0.31
CA GLU A 95 -17.65 -5.32 -0.78
C GLU A 95 -17.15 -4.02 -1.41
N LYS A 96 -18.04 -3.03 -1.61
CA LYS A 96 -17.69 -1.72 -2.18
C LYS A 96 -16.74 -0.87 -1.33
N LEU A 97 -16.53 -1.20 -0.05
CA LEU A 97 -15.61 -0.51 0.85
C LEU A 97 -14.23 -1.17 0.92
N LEU A 98 -14.07 -2.35 0.33
CA LEU A 98 -12.86 -3.14 0.46
C LEU A 98 -11.70 -2.54 -0.33
N ASP A 99 -11.92 -2.19 -1.60
CA ASP A 99 -10.89 -1.58 -2.45
C ASP A 99 -10.38 -0.25 -1.90
N PRO A 100 -11.23 0.71 -1.46
CA PRO A 100 -10.77 1.95 -0.82
C PRO A 100 -9.86 1.71 0.39
N VAL A 101 -10.22 0.77 1.25
CA VAL A 101 -9.44 0.46 2.46
C VAL A 101 -8.13 -0.23 2.13
N LEU A 102 -8.14 -1.18 1.19
CA LEU A 102 -6.92 -1.83 0.72
C LEU A 102 -5.96 -0.84 0.07
N LEU A 103 -6.47 0.06 -0.77
CA LEU A 103 -5.69 1.11 -1.41
C LEU A 103 -5.06 2.05 -0.38
N ALA A 104 -5.86 2.55 0.57
CA ALA A 104 -5.36 3.44 1.63
C ALA A 104 -4.32 2.75 2.52
N SER A 105 -4.49 1.46 2.82
CA SER A 105 -3.51 0.70 3.60
C SER A 105 -2.23 0.43 2.80
N LEU A 106 -2.35 0.18 1.49
CA LEU A 106 -1.19 0.01 0.61
C LEU A 106 -0.37 1.28 0.51
N GLN A 107 -1.01 2.46 0.41
CA GLN A 107 -0.30 3.75 0.44
C GLN A 107 0.49 3.97 1.74
N LYS A 108 -0.07 3.61 2.90
CA LYS A 108 0.67 3.69 4.18
C LYS A 108 1.94 2.84 4.14
N VAL A 109 1.86 1.61 3.62
CA VAL A 109 3.03 0.73 3.47
C VAL A 109 4.03 1.33 2.49
N GLU A 110 3.57 1.88 1.36
CA GLU A 110 4.46 2.47 0.34
C GLU A 110 5.18 3.70 0.87
N HIS A 111 4.50 4.59 1.60
CA HIS A 111 5.14 5.73 2.26
C HIS A 111 6.22 5.31 3.26
N TYR A 112 5.99 4.22 4.00
CA TYR A 112 7.01 3.62 4.85
C TYR A 112 8.24 3.19 4.03
N CYS A 113 8.04 2.47 2.93
CA CYS A 113 9.10 2.02 2.04
C CYS A 113 9.87 3.19 1.40
N ILE A 114 9.17 4.20 0.90
CA ILE A 114 9.74 5.44 0.34
C ILE A 114 10.67 6.12 1.36
N ALA A 115 10.26 6.23 2.61
CA ALA A 115 11.08 6.81 3.67
C ALA A 115 12.34 5.97 3.93
N ALA A 116 12.22 4.66 4.03
CA ALA A 116 13.33 3.73 4.25
C ALA A 116 14.34 3.76 3.08
N TRP A 117 13.87 3.69 1.83
CA TRP A 117 14.75 3.77 0.65
C TRP A 117 15.49 5.10 0.56
N GLY A 118 14.80 6.22 0.83
CA GLY A 118 15.40 7.55 0.87
C GLY A 118 16.50 7.67 1.93
N THR A 119 16.25 7.09 3.11
CA THR A 119 17.22 7.03 4.21
C THR A 119 18.46 6.22 3.80
N ALA A 120 18.28 5.00 3.28
CA ALA A 120 19.37 4.14 2.85
C ALA A 120 20.19 4.78 1.70
N ALA A 121 19.54 5.43 0.71
CA ALA A 121 20.20 6.16 -0.36
C ALA A 121 21.08 7.31 0.19
N SER A 122 20.56 8.07 1.17
CA SER A 122 21.28 9.17 1.80
C SER A 122 22.53 8.69 2.57
N MET A 123 22.37 7.62 3.36
CA MET A 123 23.48 7.00 4.10
C MET A 123 24.51 6.42 3.14
N GLY A 124 24.07 5.67 2.12
CA GLY A 124 24.95 5.10 1.10
C GLY A 124 25.79 6.16 0.38
N ARG A 125 25.17 7.31 0.06
CA ARG A 125 25.86 8.44 -0.59
C ARG A 125 26.94 9.02 0.31
N LEU A 126 26.64 9.21 1.61
CA LEU A 126 27.63 9.70 2.58
C LEU A 126 28.82 8.75 2.73
N MET A 127 28.59 7.44 2.61
CA MET A 127 29.62 6.41 2.78
C MET A 127 30.25 5.93 1.46
N GLY A 128 29.89 6.54 0.32
CA GLY A 128 30.45 6.18 -0.99
C GLY A 128 29.99 4.82 -1.53
N GLN A 129 28.90 4.24 -1.00
CA GLN A 129 28.36 2.94 -1.37
C GLN A 129 27.52 3.06 -2.65
N GLN A 130 28.18 3.13 -3.81
CA GLN A 130 27.55 3.46 -5.09
C GLN A 130 26.44 2.49 -5.51
N THR A 131 26.63 1.18 -5.29
CA THR A 131 25.62 0.15 -5.61
C THR A 131 24.36 0.36 -4.78
N VAL A 132 24.49 0.61 -3.47
CA VAL A 132 23.38 0.95 -2.59
C VAL A 132 22.64 2.19 -3.08
N VAL A 133 23.39 3.28 -3.37
CA VAL A 133 22.80 4.54 -3.85
C VAL A 133 21.98 4.31 -5.10
N LYS A 134 22.56 3.69 -6.12
CA LYS A 134 21.90 3.44 -7.40
C LYS A 134 20.61 2.62 -7.23
N THR A 135 20.68 1.55 -6.44
CA THR A 135 19.51 0.68 -6.19
C THR A 135 18.43 1.42 -5.43
N MET A 136 18.79 2.10 -4.33
CA MET A 136 17.81 2.78 -3.49
C MET A 136 17.18 4.00 -4.17
N GLU A 137 17.94 4.78 -4.95
CA GLU A 137 17.39 5.90 -5.73
C GLU A 137 16.41 5.43 -6.81
N LYS A 138 16.73 4.32 -7.47
CA LYS A 138 15.84 3.73 -8.48
C LYS A 138 14.50 3.33 -7.86
N VAL A 139 14.51 2.53 -6.79
CA VAL A 139 13.27 2.07 -6.17
C VAL A 139 12.50 3.19 -5.48
N LEU A 140 13.20 4.21 -4.96
CA LEU A 140 12.59 5.41 -4.41
C LEU A 140 11.78 6.18 -5.47
N GLU A 141 12.30 6.31 -6.68
CA GLU A 141 11.59 6.98 -7.76
C GLU A 141 10.41 6.13 -8.26
N GLU A 142 10.62 4.83 -8.44
CA GLU A 142 9.56 3.88 -8.80
C GLU A 142 8.43 3.88 -7.76
N GLY A 143 8.77 3.92 -6.46
CA GLY A 143 7.79 3.95 -5.37
C GLY A 143 6.99 5.27 -5.33
N LYS A 144 7.64 6.40 -5.53
CA LYS A 144 6.94 7.70 -5.63
C LYS A 144 5.96 7.73 -6.80
N GLN A 145 6.36 7.19 -7.94
CA GLN A 145 5.49 7.08 -9.09
C GLN A 145 4.31 6.15 -8.79
N PHE A 146 4.57 5.01 -8.17
CA PHE A 146 3.54 4.06 -7.77
C PHE A 146 2.54 4.65 -6.78
N ASP A 147 3.00 5.40 -5.78
CA ASP A 147 2.13 6.12 -4.83
C ASP A 147 1.26 7.18 -5.51
N SER A 148 1.83 7.91 -6.49
CA SER A 148 1.05 8.84 -7.32
C SER A 148 -0.02 8.12 -8.15
N GLU A 149 0.31 6.98 -8.76
CA GLU A 149 -0.63 6.15 -9.51
C GLU A 149 -1.77 5.61 -8.61
N LEU A 150 -1.44 5.24 -7.35
CA LEU A 150 -2.45 4.84 -6.35
C LEU A 150 -3.38 6.01 -5.99
N THR A 151 -2.83 7.20 -5.80
CA THR A 151 -3.62 8.41 -5.51
C THR A 151 -4.58 8.70 -6.65
N GLU A 152 -4.10 8.66 -7.88
CA GLU A 152 -4.93 8.86 -9.08
C GLU A 152 -6.06 7.82 -9.16
N LEU A 153 -5.75 6.55 -8.94
CA LEU A 153 -6.74 5.48 -8.92
C LEU A 153 -7.78 5.69 -7.81
N ALA A 154 -7.33 6.11 -6.61
CA ALA A 154 -8.23 6.41 -5.50
C ALA A 154 -9.24 7.51 -5.85
N GLU A 155 -8.75 8.62 -6.39
CA GLU A 155 -9.57 9.81 -6.67
C GLU A 155 -10.51 9.61 -7.86
N GLN A 156 -10.06 8.92 -8.91
CA GLN A 156 -10.81 8.81 -10.16
C GLN A 156 -11.77 7.62 -10.19
N GLU A 157 -11.47 6.53 -9.51
CA GLU A 157 -12.22 5.28 -9.66
C GLU A 157 -12.70 4.71 -8.32
N VAL A 158 -11.77 4.45 -7.39
CA VAL A 158 -12.06 3.61 -6.22
C VAL A 158 -12.94 4.36 -5.19
N ASN A 159 -12.61 5.62 -4.87
CA ASN A 159 -13.40 6.40 -3.90
C ASN A 159 -14.78 6.80 -4.44
N PRO A 160 -14.93 7.23 -5.71
CA PRO A 160 -16.26 7.44 -6.29
C PRO A 160 -17.13 6.18 -6.28
N ALA A 161 -16.56 5.01 -6.64
CA ALA A 161 -17.30 3.74 -6.63
C ALA A 161 -17.79 3.33 -5.22
N MET A 162 -17.10 3.76 -4.18
CA MET A 162 -17.52 3.54 -2.78
C MET A 162 -18.89 4.16 -2.47
N LEU A 163 -19.21 5.31 -3.08
CA LEU A 163 -20.49 6.00 -2.85
C LEU A 163 -21.65 5.33 -3.58
N GLY A 164 -21.37 4.45 -4.54
CA GLY A 164 -22.35 3.90 -5.47
C GLY A 164 -22.66 4.92 -6.58
N GLU A 165 -23.00 4.46 -7.77
CA GLU A 165 -23.80 5.27 -8.70
C GLU A 165 -25.11 5.49 -7.98
N GLY A 166 -25.50 6.75 -7.77
CA GLY A 166 -26.63 7.09 -6.92
C GLY A 166 -27.82 6.20 -7.22
N GLU A 167 -28.30 5.46 -6.25
CA GLU A 167 -29.68 5.09 -6.19
C GLU A 167 -30.41 6.44 -6.27
N GLU A 168 -30.91 6.80 -7.45
CA GLU A 168 -31.98 7.76 -7.56
C GLU A 168 -33.08 7.20 -6.66
N ASP A 169 -33.13 7.66 -5.42
CA ASP A 169 -34.28 7.49 -4.56
C ASP A 169 -35.44 8.11 -5.35
N GLY A 170 -36.13 7.25 -6.09
CA GLY A 170 -37.41 7.55 -6.64
C GLY A 170 -38.34 7.86 -5.48
N GLU A 171 -38.37 9.10 -5.05
CA GLU A 171 -39.52 9.64 -4.36
C GLU A 171 -40.71 9.49 -5.32
N GLU A 172 -41.32 8.33 -5.33
CA GLU A 172 -42.72 8.19 -5.74
C GLU A 172 -43.53 9.08 -4.83
N GLY A 173 -43.69 10.31 -5.28
CA GLY A 173 -44.64 11.25 -4.73
C GLY A 173 -46.01 10.59 -4.74
N ASP A 174 -46.44 10.05 -3.59
CA ASP A 174 -47.84 9.67 -3.33
C ASP A 174 -48.71 10.93 -3.45
N GLY A 175 -49.17 11.15 -4.68
CA GLY A 175 -50.15 12.16 -5.07
C GLY A 175 -51.53 11.79 -4.53
N GLY A 176 -51.69 11.86 -3.21
CA GLY A 176 -52.97 11.68 -2.54
C GLY A 176 -54.03 12.63 -3.07
N LYS A 177 -54.80 12.23 -4.07
CA LYS A 177 -56.04 12.82 -4.50
C LYS A 177 -57.06 12.89 -3.34
N ARG A 178 -57.12 14.02 -2.63
CA ARG A 178 -58.26 14.34 -1.78
C ARG A 178 -59.44 14.70 -2.66
N ALA A 179 -60.24 13.72 -2.96
CA ALA A 179 -61.58 13.90 -3.51
C ALA A 179 -62.47 14.59 -2.48
N GLY A 180 -62.90 15.82 -2.79
CA GLY A 180 -63.92 16.51 -2.04
C GLY A 180 -65.25 15.78 -2.16
N LYS A 181 -65.87 15.45 -1.05
CA LYS A 181 -67.30 15.15 -0.97
C LYS A 181 -67.97 16.24 -0.18
N GLY A 182 -68.64 17.09 -0.91
CA GLY A 182 -69.64 17.98 -0.36
C GLY A 182 -70.80 17.15 0.24
N ASN A 183 -71.22 17.54 1.40
CA ASN A 183 -72.52 17.12 1.87
C ASN A 183 -73.38 18.33 2.20
N ARG A 184 -74.48 18.46 1.42
CA ARG A 184 -75.61 19.34 1.67
C ARG A 184 -76.63 18.67 2.55
N ARG A 185 -77.27 19.50 3.37
CA ARG A 185 -78.60 19.28 4.05
C ARG A 185 -78.47 18.67 5.47
N LYS A 186 -79.08 19.18 6.53
CA LYS A 186 -80.27 20.13 6.67
C LYS A 186 -80.02 20.87 8.00
#